data_d258e7dadce375196bdffeae307d5d83
#
_entry.id   d258e7dadce375196bdffeae307d5d83
#
_cell.length_a   1.000
_cell.length_b   1.000
_cell.length_c   1.000
_cell.angle_alpha   90.00
_cell.angle_beta   90.00
_cell.angle_gamma   90.00
#
_symmetry.space_group_name_H-M   'P 1'
#
loop_
_entity.id
_entity.type
_entity.pdbx_description
1 polymer ?
#
loop_
_entity_poly.entity_id
_entity_poly.type
_entity_poly.pdbx_seq_one_letter_code
_entity_poly.pdbx_strand_id
1 'polypeptide(L)'
;MSTQRIYALPVELTQWKFDGATELQFNWEYDDGSAPLLELYEKGKQQQWDASTRLDWSLELNPDNPMELKDEAISIYGTDYWNKMTDKEKAWLRLHLQANSISQFMHGEQGALIATAKIVGTVPDMNAKFYAATQVMDEARHVEAYKRLLHEKFEVAYPINPALKTLLEQTLTDRRWDMTYLGMQVLIEGLALAAFQSIRDKAGNTLAGAVNAYVMQDEARHVSFGRLALREYYPQL
;
A
#
# COMPACT_ATOMS: atom_id res chain seq x y z
N MET A 1 10.11 -6.81 -20.36
CA MET A 1 11.11 -7.74 -19.80
C MET A 1 10.38 -8.81 -19.00
N SER A 2 10.87 -10.06 -19.02
CA SER A 2 10.26 -11.13 -18.21
C SER A 2 10.42 -10.79 -16.73
N THR A 3 9.33 -10.72 -15.98
CA THR A 3 9.32 -10.50 -14.53
C THR A 3 10.08 -11.59 -13.76
N GLN A 4 10.36 -12.72 -14.36
CA GLN A 4 11.11 -13.84 -13.76
C GLN A 4 12.51 -13.48 -13.25
N ARG A 5 13.13 -12.40 -13.75
CA ARG A 5 14.50 -12.04 -13.37
C ARG A 5 14.62 -11.24 -12.08
N ILE A 6 13.55 -10.58 -11.67
CA ILE A 6 13.57 -9.70 -10.49
C ILE A 6 12.89 -10.31 -9.26
N TYR A 7 11.99 -11.29 -9.45
CA TYR A 7 11.33 -11.98 -8.35
C TYR A 7 12.21 -13.11 -7.80
N ALA A 8 12.25 -13.26 -6.48
CA ALA A 8 12.95 -14.32 -5.78
C ALA A 8 12.32 -15.71 -5.95
N LEU A 9 11.11 -15.78 -6.54
CA LEU A 9 10.37 -17.02 -6.81
C LEU A 9 9.95 -17.08 -8.29
N PRO A 10 9.65 -18.29 -8.83
CA PRO A 10 9.00 -18.44 -10.13
C PRO A 10 7.69 -17.67 -10.19
N VAL A 11 7.37 -17.08 -11.36
CA VAL A 11 6.18 -16.24 -11.56
C VAL A 11 4.88 -16.97 -11.21
N GLU A 12 4.81 -18.27 -11.46
CA GLU A 12 3.65 -19.12 -11.15
C GLU A 12 3.32 -19.15 -9.65
N LEU A 13 4.34 -18.94 -8.79
CA LEU A 13 4.16 -18.88 -7.33
C LEU A 13 3.81 -17.48 -6.81
N THR A 14 3.82 -16.47 -7.68
CA THR A 14 3.48 -15.08 -7.32
C THR A 14 1.99 -14.77 -7.52
N GLN A 15 1.22 -15.71 -8.06
CA GLN A 15 -0.21 -15.56 -8.29
C GLN A 15 -1.01 -16.50 -7.39
N TRP A 16 -2.09 -16.02 -6.81
CA TRP A 16 -3.06 -16.86 -6.11
C TRP A 16 -4.49 -16.37 -6.36
N LYS A 17 -5.43 -17.27 -6.14
CA LYS A 17 -6.87 -16.99 -6.23
C LYS A 17 -7.51 -17.25 -4.88
N PHE A 18 -8.53 -16.48 -4.56
CA PHE A 18 -9.40 -16.73 -3.42
C PHE A 18 -10.85 -16.58 -3.87
N ASP A 19 -11.74 -17.36 -3.26
CA ASP A 19 -13.17 -17.26 -3.54
C ASP A 19 -13.79 -16.16 -2.66
N GLY A 20 -14.38 -15.16 -3.32
CA GLY A 20 -15.11 -14.08 -2.66
C GLY A 20 -16.54 -14.04 -3.20
N ALA A 21 -17.51 -14.47 -2.41
CA ALA A 21 -18.93 -14.25 -2.72
C ALA A 21 -19.37 -12.93 -2.09
N THR A 22 -19.76 -11.95 -2.91
CA THR A 22 -20.16 -10.63 -2.44
C THR A 22 -21.49 -10.23 -3.11
N GLU A 23 -22.46 -9.79 -2.32
CA GLU A 23 -23.66 -9.17 -2.87
C GLU A 23 -23.34 -7.75 -3.33
N LEU A 24 -23.70 -7.42 -4.58
CA LEU A 24 -23.56 -6.07 -5.08
C LEU A 24 -24.76 -5.23 -4.62
N GLN A 25 -24.49 -4.06 -4.10
CA GLN A 25 -25.50 -3.13 -3.64
C GLN A 25 -25.71 -2.03 -4.67
N PHE A 26 -26.87 -2.05 -5.34
CA PHE A 26 -27.34 -0.94 -6.13
C PHE A 26 -28.17 0.00 -5.23
N ASN A 27 -27.88 1.31 -5.29
CA ASN A 27 -28.63 2.34 -4.59
C ASN A 27 -29.03 3.44 -5.57
N TRP A 28 -30.28 3.79 -5.64
CA TRP A 28 -30.78 4.92 -6.45
C TRP A 28 -31.19 6.12 -5.61
N GLU A 29 -30.89 6.12 -4.33
CA GLU A 29 -30.95 7.28 -3.46
C GLU A 29 -29.73 8.16 -3.76
N TYR A 30 -29.92 9.19 -4.55
CA TYR A 30 -28.84 10.09 -4.99
C TYR A 30 -28.83 11.40 -4.22
N ASP A 31 -29.80 11.60 -3.34
CA ASP A 31 -29.85 12.76 -2.46
C ASP A 31 -28.83 12.61 -1.32
N ASP A 32 -28.47 13.72 -0.76
CA ASP A 32 -27.31 13.88 0.10
C ASP A 32 -27.20 12.85 1.24
N GLY A 33 -26.29 11.91 1.07
CA GLY A 33 -25.84 11.03 2.13
C GLY A 33 -24.91 11.77 3.11
N SER A 34 -23.82 11.13 3.48
CA SER A 34 -22.84 11.71 4.41
C SER A 34 -22.06 12.87 3.80
N ALA A 35 -22.33 14.10 4.26
CA ALA A 35 -21.57 15.29 3.83
C ALA A 35 -20.06 15.16 4.08
N PRO A 36 -19.55 14.56 5.19
CA PRO A 36 -18.14 14.30 5.37
C PRO A 36 -17.52 13.37 4.32
N LEU A 37 -18.25 12.38 3.84
CA LEU A 37 -17.78 11.47 2.78
C LEU A 37 -17.71 12.18 1.43
N LEU A 38 -18.69 13.03 1.12
CA LEU A 38 -18.68 13.86 -0.08
C LEU A 38 -17.49 14.85 -0.05
N GLU A 39 -17.21 15.46 1.10
CA GLU A 39 -16.05 16.34 1.26
C GLU A 39 -14.72 15.60 1.02
N LEU A 40 -14.60 14.36 1.50
CA LEU A 40 -13.44 13.52 1.21
C LEU A 40 -13.32 13.21 -0.29
N TYR A 41 -14.42 12.92 -0.96
CA TYR A 41 -14.46 12.71 -2.40
C TYR A 41 -13.96 13.93 -3.17
N GLU A 42 -14.44 15.14 -2.81
CA GLU A 42 -13.98 16.39 -3.44
C GLU A 42 -12.46 16.60 -3.22
N LYS A 43 -11.97 16.35 -2.02
CA LYS A 43 -10.52 16.40 -1.73
C LYS A 43 -9.75 15.36 -2.54
N GLY A 44 -10.26 14.12 -2.63
CA GLY A 44 -9.65 13.05 -3.42
C GLY A 44 -9.47 13.44 -4.90
N LYS A 45 -10.49 14.03 -5.51
CA LYS A 45 -10.40 14.54 -6.88
C LYS A 45 -9.35 15.65 -7.06
N GLN A 46 -9.29 16.59 -6.13
CA GLN A 46 -8.41 17.77 -6.21
C GLN A 46 -6.94 17.42 -5.96
N GLN A 47 -6.68 16.35 -5.21
CA GLN A 47 -5.34 15.96 -4.78
C GLN A 47 -4.76 14.79 -5.59
N GLN A 48 -5.35 14.46 -6.73
CA GLN A 48 -4.79 13.48 -7.64
C GLN A 48 -3.42 13.91 -8.16
N TRP A 49 -2.51 12.98 -8.27
CA TRP A 49 -1.18 13.19 -8.79
C TRP A 49 -0.81 12.07 -9.78
N ASP A 50 0.16 12.33 -10.61
CA ASP A 50 0.66 11.39 -11.61
C ASP A 50 2.06 10.92 -11.20
N ALA A 51 2.22 9.61 -11.00
CA ALA A 51 3.47 9.01 -10.56
C ALA A 51 4.63 9.23 -11.57
N SER A 52 4.32 9.37 -12.86
CA SER A 52 5.33 9.56 -13.89
C SER A 52 5.89 10.98 -13.94
N THR A 53 5.10 11.98 -13.55
CA THR A 53 5.48 13.39 -13.66
C THR A 53 5.80 14.06 -12.32
N ARG A 54 5.26 13.51 -11.23
CA ARG A 54 5.41 14.10 -9.89
C ARG A 54 6.66 13.64 -9.15
N LEU A 55 7.18 12.47 -9.52
CA LEU A 55 8.38 11.86 -8.94
C LEU A 55 9.55 12.00 -9.92
N ASP A 56 10.70 12.36 -9.39
CA ASP A 56 11.92 12.47 -10.20
C ASP A 56 12.59 11.09 -10.38
N TRP A 57 12.16 10.38 -11.40
CA TRP A 57 12.69 9.07 -11.75
C TRP A 57 14.10 9.10 -12.36
N SER A 58 14.68 10.29 -12.63
CA SER A 58 16.06 10.41 -13.06
C SER A 58 17.07 10.18 -11.94
N LEU A 59 16.63 10.30 -10.68
CA LEU A 59 17.48 10.07 -9.52
C LEU A 59 17.90 8.60 -9.42
N GLU A 60 19.20 8.39 -9.26
CA GLU A 60 19.77 7.06 -9.06
C GLU A 60 19.79 6.68 -7.57
N LEU A 61 19.63 5.39 -7.29
CA LEU A 61 19.78 4.87 -5.93
C LEU A 61 21.24 4.44 -5.69
N ASN A 62 21.69 4.60 -4.45
CA ASN A 62 22.95 4.01 -4.03
C ASN A 62 22.81 2.47 -4.03
N PRO A 63 23.56 1.72 -4.85
CA PRO A 63 23.42 0.27 -4.97
C PRO A 63 23.74 -0.47 -3.66
N ASP A 64 24.56 0.11 -2.79
CA ASP A 64 24.94 -0.49 -1.50
C ASP A 64 23.95 -0.17 -0.37
N ASN A 65 23.08 0.83 -0.55
CA ASN A 65 22.05 1.24 0.39
C ASN A 65 20.97 2.07 -0.33
N PRO A 66 20.04 1.46 -1.06
CA PRO A 66 19.12 2.16 -1.99
C PRO A 66 18.29 3.28 -1.35
N MET A 67 17.80 3.10 -0.14
CA MET A 67 17.03 4.13 0.58
C MET A 67 17.91 4.98 1.51
N GLU A 68 19.20 4.72 1.58
CA GLU A 68 20.15 5.41 2.48
C GLU A 68 19.70 5.40 3.95
N LEU A 69 19.10 4.27 4.37
CA LEU A 69 18.70 4.07 5.76
C LEU A 69 19.94 3.78 6.63
N LYS A 70 19.90 4.24 7.88
CA LYS A 70 20.93 3.95 8.86
C LYS A 70 20.93 2.47 9.24
N ASP A 71 22.11 1.91 9.45
CA ASP A 71 22.29 0.48 9.79
C ASP A 71 21.66 0.10 11.14
N GLU A 72 21.50 1.06 12.05
CA GLU A 72 20.82 0.88 13.33
C GLU A 72 19.34 0.42 13.17
N ALA A 73 18.77 0.61 11.99
CA ALA A 73 17.42 0.11 11.67
C ALA A 73 17.41 -1.41 11.37
N ILE A 74 18.56 -2.03 11.17
CA ILE A 74 18.70 -3.47 10.88
C ILE A 74 18.74 -4.25 12.18
N SER A 75 17.85 -5.24 12.33
CA SER A 75 17.65 -5.98 13.58
C SER A 75 18.89 -6.70 14.12
N ILE A 76 19.86 -7.02 13.26
CA ILE A 76 21.12 -7.66 13.66
C ILE A 76 22.27 -6.67 13.85
N TYR A 77 22.03 -5.35 13.68
CA TYR A 77 23.04 -4.32 13.87
C TYR A 77 23.71 -4.43 15.24
N GLY A 78 25.04 -4.28 15.27
CA GLY A 78 25.83 -4.33 16.51
C GLY A 78 26.04 -5.72 17.11
N THR A 79 25.44 -6.78 16.57
CA THR A 79 25.71 -8.16 16.99
C THR A 79 27.07 -8.66 16.49
N ASP A 80 27.58 -9.73 17.11
CA ASP A 80 28.83 -10.39 16.66
C ASP A 80 28.73 -10.88 15.20
N TYR A 81 27.51 -11.25 14.75
CA TYR A 81 27.27 -11.65 13.36
C TYR A 81 27.46 -10.45 12.42
N TRP A 82 26.81 -9.32 12.70
CA TRP A 82 26.96 -8.08 11.95
C TRP A 82 28.41 -7.61 11.88
N ASN A 83 29.11 -7.65 13.00
CA ASN A 83 30.50 -7.16 13.11
C ASN A 83 31.51 -8.02 12.30
N LYS A 84 31.16 -9.28 12.01
CA LYS A 84 31.96 -10.19 11.17
C LYS A 84 31.63 -10.08 9.68
N MET A 85 30.52 -9.43 9.30
CA MET A 85 30.14 -9.25 7.90
C MET A 85 31.08 -8.30 7.19
N THR A 86 31.43 -8.66 5.97
CA THR A 86 32.14 -7.77 5.03
C THR A 86 31.20 -6.64 4.55
N ASP A 87 31.77 -5.55 4.01
CA ASP A 87 30.98 -4.46 3.46
C ASP A 87 30.07 -4.91 2.32
N LYS A 88 30.53 -5.85 1.49
CA LYS A 88 29.73 -6.46 0.42
C LYS A 88 28.51 -7.23 0.96
N GLU A 89 28.66 -7.97 2.02
CA GLU A 89 27.55 -8.70 2.67
C GLU A 89 26.57 -7.72 3.31
N LYS A 90 27.04 -6.65 3.92
CA LYS A 90 26.19 -5.58 4.46
C LYS A 90 25.43 -4.85 3.37
N ALA A 91 26.08 -4.51 2.25
CA ALA A 91 25.43 -3.91 1.08
C ALA A 91 24.35 -4.82 0.52
N TRP A 92 24.65 -6.11 0.33
CA TRP A 92 23.67 -7.11 -0.09
C TRP A 92 22.49 -7.19 0.87
N LEU A 93 22.74 -7.23 2.17
CA LEU A 93 21.68 -7.29 3.19
C LEU A 93 20.78 -6.05 3.16
N ARG A 94 21.36 -4.83 3.06
CA ARG A 94 20.60 -3.57 2.95
C ARG A 94 19.68 -3.58 1.74
N LEU A 95 20.22 -3.90 0.56
CA LEU A 95 19.44 -3.99 -0.67
C LEU A 95 18.24 -4.93 -0.52
N HIS A 96 18.50 -6.15 -0.05
CA HIS A 96 17.47 -7.18 0.02
C HIS A 96 16.41 -6.93 1.11
N LEU A 97 16.80 -6.39 2.27
CA LEU A 97 15.84 -6.00 3.31
C LEU A 97 14.94 -4.85 2.84
N GLN A 98 15.52 -3.83 2.21
CA GLN A 98 14.78 -2.69 1.71
C GLN A 98 13.87 -3.08 0.55
N ALA A 99 14.36 -3.87 -0.41
CA ALA A 99 13.55 -4.41 -1.51
C ALA A 99 12.39 -5.27 -1.01
N ASN A 100 12.63 -6.12 0.00
CA ASN A 100 11.56 -6.90 0.62
C ASN A 100 10.50 -6.00 1.25
N SER A 101 10.89 -4.96 2.00
CA SER A 101 9.94 -4.03 2.61
C SER A 101 9.08 -3.30 1.57
N ILE A 102 9.69 -2.75 0.53
CA ILE A 102 8.98 -2.08 -0.57
C ILE A 102 8.08 -3.07 -1.33
N SER A 103 8.51 -4.33 -1.48
CA SER A 103 7.67 -5.37 -2.09
C SER A 103 6.41 -5.65 -1.26
N GLN A 104 6.52 -5.68 0.07
CA GLN A 104 5.33 -5.85 0.92
C GLN A 104 4.37 -4.67 0.81
N PHE A 105 4.87 -3.45 0.67
CA PHE A 105 4.01 -2.30 0.37
C PHE A 105 3.30 -2.47 -0.97
N MET A 106 4.02 -2.73 -2.05
CA MET A 106 3.41 -2.97 -3.37
C MET A 106 2.31 -4.04 -3.33
N HIS A 107 2.52 -5.13 -2.60
CA HIS A 107 1.50 -6.18 -2.45
C HIS A 107 0.33 -5.75 -1.58
N GLY A 108 0.57 -4.96 -0.53
CA GLY A 108 -0.45 -4.34 0.30
C GLY A 108 -1.36 -3.42 -0.52
N GLU A 109 -0.77 -2.53 -1.32
CA GLU A 109 -1.50 -1.62 -2.22
C GLU A 109 -2.35 -2.38 -3.26
N GLN A 110 -1.84 -3.49 -3.80
CA GLN A 110 -2.67 -4.33 -4.66
C GLN A 110 -3.85 -4.94 -3.89
N GLY A 111 -3.64 -5.34 -2.65
CA GLY A 111 -4.72 -5.80 -1.76
C GLY A 111 -5.73 -4.69 -1.49
N ALA A 112 -5.27 -3.47 -1.23
CA ALA A 112 -6.10 -2.29 -1.02
C ALA A 112 -6.90 -1.92 -2.29
N LEU A 113 -6.28 -2.00 -3.46
CA LEU A 113 -6.94 -1.83 -4.76
C LEU A 113 -8.14 -2.77 -4.92
N ILE A 114 -7.95 -4.05 -4.61
CA ILE A 114 -9.01 -5.08 -4.72
C ILE A 114 -10.09 -4.85 -3.64
N ALA A 115 -9.69 -4.56 -2.40
CA ALA A 115 -10.62 -4.31 -1.30
C ALA A 115 -11.50 -3.07 -1.57
N THR A 116 -10.92 -1.99 -2.05
CA THR A 116 -11.62 -0.76 -2.34
C THR A 116 -12.57 -0.91 -3.53
N ALA A 117 -12.17 -1.66 -4.56
CA ALA A 117 -13.06 -2.03 -5.65
C ALA A 117 -14.28 -2.86 -5.15
N LYS A 118 -14.08 -3.75 -4.19
CA LYS A 118 -15.16 -4.49 -3.52
C LYS A 118 -16.07 -3.54 -2.74
N ILE A 119 -15.54 -2.54 -2.04
CA ILE A 119 -16.32 -1.52 -1.32
C ILE A 119 -17.23 -0.75 -2.29
N VAL A 120 -16.74 -0.34 -3.46
CA VAL A 120 -17.56 0.30 -4.50
C VAL A 120 -18.82 -0.52 -4.82
N GLY A 121 -18.65 -1.85 -4.91
CA GLY A 121 -19.76 -2.75 -5.23
C GLY A 121 -20.74 -3.01 -4.08
N THR A 122 -20.29 -2.92 -2.84
CA THR A 122 -21.00 -3.49 -1.68
C THR A 122 -21.53 -2.48 -0.68
N VAL A 123 -20.93 -1.32 -0.56
CA VAL A 123 -21.40 -0.30 0.40
C VAL A 123 -22.73 0.30 -0.03
N PRO A 124 -23.69 0.52 0.90
CA PRO A 124 -25.02 1.05 0.54
C PRO A 124 -25.03 2.54 0.20
N ASP A 125 -24.16 3.35 0.81
CA ASP A 125 -24.15 4.81 0.69
C ASP A 125 -23.47 5.26 -0.63
N MET A 126 -24.12 6.20 -1.36
CA MET A 126 -23.59 6.68 -2.65
C MET A 126 -22.33 7.53 -2.50
N ASN A 127 -22.23 8.36 -1.46
CA ASN A 127 -21.05 9.18 -1.23
C ASN A 127 -19.84 8.32 -0.86
N ALA A 128 -20.09 7.21 -0.16
CA ALA A 128 -19.06 6.19 0.09
C ALA A 128 -18.59 5.52 -1.21
N LYS A 129 -19.52 5.20 -2.14
CA LYS A 129 -19.14 4.67 -3.47
C LYS A 129 -18.30 5.67 -4.28
N PHE A 130 -18.65 6.95 -4.24
CA PHE A 130 -17.90 8.00 -4.93
C PHE A 130 -16.46 8.10 -4.39
N TYR A 131 -16.31 8.16 -3.07
CA TYR A 131 -14.98 8.21 -2.49
C TYR A 131 -14.17 6.93 -2.75
N ALA A 132 -14.79 5.77 -2.57
CA ALA A 132 -14.12 4.49 -2.86
C ALA A 132 -13.63 4.41 -4.33
N ALA A 133 -14.37 4.96 -5.29
CA ALA A 133 -13.92 5.00 -6.68
C ALA A 133 -12.68 5.88 -6.89
N THR A 134 -12.54 6.98 -6.16
CA THR A 134 -11.29 7.78 -6.18
C THR A 134 -10.14 7.04 -5.51
N GLN A 135 -10.40 6.34 -4.40
CA GLN A 135 -9.40 5.54 -3.73
C GLN A 135 -8.91 4.39 -4.62
N VAL A 136 -9.78 3.72 -5.39
CA VAL A 136 -9.32 2.70 -6.38
C VAL A 136 -8.25 3.27 -7.32
N MET A 137 -8.40 4.51 -7.74
CA MET A 137 -7.40 5.18 -8.59
C MET A 137 -6.13 5.51 -7.81
N ASP A 138 -6.24 5.92 -6.55
CA ASP A 138 -5.08 6.16 -5.69
C ASP A 138 -4.27 4.88 -5.51
N GLU A 139 -4.90 3.75 -5.17
CA GLU A 139 -4.24 2.45 -4.99
C GLU A 139 -3.55 1.94 -6.26
N ALA A 140 -4.19 2.12 -7.42
CA ALA A 140 -3.57 1.77 -8.70
C ALA A 140 -2.27 2.56 -8.92
N ARG A 141 -2.24 3.84 -8.59
CA ARG A 141 -1.06 4.71 -8.66
C ARG A 141 0.01 4.33 -7.64
N HIS A 142 -0.38 3.92 -6.43
CA HIS A 142 0.55 3.44 -5.42
C HIS A 142 1.27 2.16 -5.89
N VAL A 143 0.51 1.20 -6.43
CA VAL A 143 1.10 0.00 -7.05
C VAL A 143 2.04 0.37 -8.18
N GLU A 144 1.68 1.33 -9.06
CA GLU A 144 2.54 1.82 -10.13
C GLU A 144 3.85 2.39 -9.59
N ALA A 145 3.79 3.27 -8.58
CA ALA A 145 4.96 3.92 -8.01
C ALA A 145 5.92 2.91 -7.35
N TYR A 146 5.41 2.00 -6.52
CA TYR A 146 6.24 0.96 -5.90
C TYR A 146 6.77 -0.06 -6.90
N LYS A 147 5.97 -0.44 -7.91
CA LYS A 147 6.44 -1.29 -9.01
C LYS A 147 7.62 -0.64 -9.73
N ARG A 148 7.53 0.63 -10.09
CA ARG A 148 8.61 1.35 -10.77
C ARG A 148 9.86 1.43 -9.89
N LEU A 149 9.70 1.74 -8.61
CA LEU A 149 10.80 1.79 -7.66
C LEU A 149 11.54 0.44 -7.60
N LEU A 150 10.81 -0.67 -7.49
CA LEU A 150 11.40 -2.02 -7.44
C LEU A 150 12.03 -2.44 -8.77
N HIS A 151 11.32 -2.22 -9.90
CA HIS A 151 11.75 -2.76 -11.19
C HIS A 151 12.80 -1.90 -11.89
N GLU A 152 12.72 -0.57 -11.74
CA GLU A 152 13.61 0.35 -12.43
C GLU A 152 14.81 0.75 -11.59
N LYS A 153 14.70 0.69 -10.25
CA LYS A 153 15.73 1.22 -9.33
C LYS A 153 16.37 0.15 -8.43
N PHE A 154 15.59 -0.73 -7.81
CA PHE A 154 16.13 -1.81 -7.00
C PHE A 154 16.56 -3.02 -7.84
N GLU A 155 15.92 -3.25 -8.97
CA GLU A 155 16.09 -4.43 -9.85
C GLU A 155 15.87 -5.78 -9.14
N VAL A 156 15.23 -5.78 -7.99
CA VAL A 156 14.87 -6.96 -7.22
C VAL A 156 13.53 -6.77 -6.53
N ALA A 157 12.68 -7.81 -6.52
CA ALA A 157 11.42 -7.83 -5.84
C ALA A 157 11.16 -9.19 -5.15
N TYR A 158 10.37 -9.15 -4.09
CA TYR A 158 10.04 -10.30 -3.27
C TYR A 158 8.56 -10.64 -3.35
N PRO A 159 8.19 -11.92 -3.18
CA PRO A 159 6.80 -12.31 -3.05
C PRO A 159 6.19 -11.75 -1.76
N ILE A 160 4.87 -11.74 -1.70
CA ILE A 160 4.15 -11.37 -0.49
C ILE A 160 4.51 -12.32 0.67
N ASN A 161 4.70 -11.78 1.86
CA ASN A 161 4.92 -12.60 3.04
C ASN A 161 3.62 -13.31 3.49
N PRO A 162 3.73 -14.49 4.15
CA PRO A 162 2.55 -15.27 4.54
C PRO A 162 1.59 -14.52 5.47
N ALA A 163 2.08 -13.69 6.37
CA ALA A 163 1.25 -12.95 7.32
C ALA A 163 0.38 -11.91 6.61
N LEU A 164 0.98 -11.09 5.72
CA LEU A 164 0.25 -10.11 4.92
C LEU A 164 -0.75 -10.81 4.00
N LYS A 165 -0.33 -11.91 3.34
CA LYS A 165 -1.22 -12.71 2.49
C LYS A 165 -2.46 -13.17 3.26
N THR A 166 -2.30 -13.78 4.44
CA THR A 166 -3.40 -14.26 5.27
C THR A 166 -4.34 -13.11 5.67
N LEU A 167 -3.78 -11.97 6.07
CA LEU A 167 -4.56 -10.80 6.46
C LEU A 167 -5.40 -10.25 5.30
N LEU A 168 -4.81 -10.16 4.11
CA LEU A 168 -5.52 -9.74 2.90
C LEU A 168 -6.61 -10.76 2.52
N GLU A 169 -6.31 -12.07 2.55
CA GLU A 169 -7.31 -13.11 2.25
C GLU A 169 -8.51 -13.02 3.20
N GLN A 170 -8.29 -12.88 4.50
CA GLN A 170 -9.36 -12.72 5.49
C GLN A 170 -10.22 -11.47 5.21
N THR A 171 -9.59 -10.34 4.93
CA THR A 171 -10.28 -9.09 4.62
C THR A 171 -11.09 -9.18 3.32
N LEU A 172 -10.53 -9.80 2.29
CA LEU A 172 -11.14 -9.85 0.96
C LEU A 172 -12.23 -10.90 0.82
N THR A 173 -12.17 -11.99 1.60
CA THR A 173 -13.17 -13.07 1.56
C THR A 173 -14.35 -12.85 2.48
N ASP A 174 -14.28 -11.97 3.47
CA ASP A 174 -15.41 -11.63 4.33
C ASP A 174 -16.56 -11.05 3.50
N ARG A 175 -17.80 -11.51 3.76
CA ARG A 175 -18.98 -11.08 3.01
C ARG A 175 -19.51 -9.71 3.43
N ARG A 176 -19.17 -9.27 4.62
CA ARG A 176 -19.63 -8.02 5.20
C ARG A 176 -18.77 -6.86 4.67
N TRP A 177 -19.42 -5.85 4.14
CA TRP A 177 -18.74 -4.66 3.63
C TRP A 177 -18.02 -3.88 4.77
N ASP A 178 -18.62 -3.79 5.95
CA ASP A 178 -18.03 -3.12 7.11
C ASP A 178 -16.74 -3.82 7.61
N MET A 179 -16.67 -5.14 7.50
CA MET A 179 -15.44 -5.90 7.81
C MET A 179 -14.33 -5.62 6.80
N THR A 180 -14.69 -5.36 5.54
CA THR A 180 -13.70 -4.92 4.54
C THR A 180 -13.12 -3.55 4.90
N TYR A 181 -13.96 -2.59 5.34
CA TYR A 181 -13.48 -1.30 5.85
C TYR A 181 -12.59 -1.45 7.08
N LEU A 182 -13.05 -2.23 8.06
CA LEU A 182 -12.28 -2.43 9.28
C LEU A 182 -10.92 -3.06 8.99
N GLY A 183 -10.90 -4.11 8.18
CA GLY A 183 -9.68 -4.84 7.85
C GLY A 183 -8.72 -4.01 7.00
N MET A 184 -9.20 -3.36 5.95
CA MET A 184 -8.35 -2.62 5.02
C MET A 184 -8.09 -1.19 5.50
N GLN A 185 -9.09 -0.31 5.46
CA GLN A 185 -8.88 1.13 5.68
C GLN A 185 -8.47 1.46 7.12
N VAL A 186 -8.90 0.68 8.13
CA VAL A 186 -8.56 1.00 9.52
C VAL A 186 -7.32 0.25 9.99
N LEU A 187 -7.24 -1.07 9.80
CA LEU A 187 -6.14 -1.87 10.33
C LEU A 187 -4.93 -1.88 9.40
N ILE A 188 -5.07 -2.32 8.15
CA ILE A 188 -3.93 -2.50 7.23
C ILE A 188 -3.34 -1.15 6.85
N GLU A 189 -4.14 -0.22 6.34
CA GLU A 189 -3.67 1.11 5.95
C GLU A 189 -3.23 1.95 7.16
N GLY A 190 -3.88 1.77 8.32
CA GLY A 190 -3.44 2.40 9.56
C GLY A 190 -2.04 1.96 10.00
N LEU A 191 -1.70 0.67 9.84
CA LEU A 191 -0.35 0.15 10.09
C LEU A 191 0.64 0.62 9.01
N ALA A 192 0.20 0.65 7.75
CA ALA A 192 1.02 1.09 6.62
C ALA A 192 1.45 2.56 6.78
N LEU A 193 0.56 3.45 7.24
CA LEU A 193 0.88 4.86 7.52
C LEU A 193 2.11 5.02 8.42
N ALA A 194 2.21 4.23 9.50
CA ALA A 194 3.35 4.29 10.40
C ALA A 194 4.65 3.84 9.72
N ALA A 195 4.58 2.82 8.86
CA ALA A 195 5.73 2.33 8.10
C ALA A 195 6.17 3.35 7.03
N PHE A 196 5.24 3.94 6.28
CA PHE A 196 5.52 4.98 5.28
C PHE A 196 6.13 6.23 5.93
N GLN A 197 5.60 6.65 7.07
CA GLN A 197 6.16 7.76 7.84
C GLN A 197 7.60 7.46 8.26
N SER A 198 7.88 6.26 8.73
CA SER A 198 9.25 5.88 9.13
C SER A 198 10.23 5.96 7.97
N ILE A 199 9.85 5.54 6.76
CA ILE A 199 10.71 5.62 5.58
C ILE A 199 10.86 7.08 5.14
N ARG A 200 9.75 7.82 5.00
CA ARG A 200 9.79 9.23 4.64
C ARG A 200 10.76 10.04 5.52
N ASP A 201 10.73 9.79 6.83
CA ASP A 201 11.50 10.57 7.80
C ASP A 201 12.97 10.11 7.91
N LYS A 202 13.28 8.87 7.52
CA LYS A 202 14.61 8.25 7.73
C LYS A 202 15.39 8.00 6.44
N ALA A 203 14.73 7.93 5.28
CA ALA A 203 15.42 7.71 4.02
C ALA A 203 16.26 8.93 3.65
N GLY A 204 17.55 8.72 3.41
CA GLY A 204 18.45 9.75 2.87
C GLY A 204 18.19 9.99 1.38
N ASN A 205 17.76 8.95 0.66
CA ASN A 205 17.42 9.05 -0.75
C ASN A 205 16.11 9.79 -0.97
N THR A 206 16.14 10.87 -1.75
CA THR A 206 14.99 11.75 -1.96
C THR A 206 13.87 11.11 -2.78
N LEU A 207 14.17 10.22 -3.72
CA LEU A 207 13.14 9.50 -4.50
C LEU A 207 12.35 8.54 -3.60
N ALA A 208 13.04 7.70 -2.82
CA ALA A 208 12.38 6.77 -1.90
C ALA A 208 11.55 7.53 -0.84
N GLY A 209 12.08 8.62 -0.31
CA GLY A 209 11.37 9.51 0.61
C GLY A 209 10.13 10.13 -0.03
N ALA A 210 10.22 10.62 -1.26
CA ALA A 210 9.13 11.25 -2.00
C ALA A 210 7.99 10.26 -2.32
N VAL A 211 8.31 9.05 -2.80
CA VAL A 211 7.29 8.00 -3.05
C VAL A 211 6.45 7.78 -1.80
N ASN A 212 7.11 7.50 -0.66
CA ASN A 212 6.40 7.25 0.59
C ASN A 212 5.66 8.49 1.12
N ALA A 213 6.14 9.71 0.87
CA ALA A 213 5.47 10.94 1.28
C ALA A 213 4.15 11.15 0.50
N TYR A 214 4.14 10.92 -0.81
CA TYR A 214 2.93 11.05 -1.64
C TYR A 214 1.90 9.98 -1.31
N VAL A 215 2.31 8.72 -1.25
CA VAL A 215 1.43 7.61 -0.84
C VAL A 215 0.81 7.89 0.52
N MET A 216 1.60 8.28 1.52
CA MET A 216 1.11 8.57 2.87
C MET A 216 0.05 9.69 2.92
N GLN A 217 0.10 10.68 2.02
CA GLN A 217 -0.93 11.74 1.94
C GLN A 217 -2.28 11.16 1.49
N ASP A 218 -2.27 10.22 0.56
CA ASP A 218 -3.48 9.53 0.10
C ASP A 218 -4.00 8.61 1.21
N GLU A 219 -3.14 7.79 1.82
CA GLU A 219 -3.49 6.87 2.91
C GLU A 219 -4.14 7.55 4.12
N ALA A 220 -3.74 8.76 4.45
CA ALA A 220 -4.37 9.53 5.51
C ALA A 220 -5.87 9.81 5.23
N ARG A 221 -6.24 9.96 3.95
CA ARG A 221 -7.63 10.08 3.51
C ARG A 221 -8.36 8.75 3.54
N HIS A 222 -7.70 7.66 3.14
CA HIS A 222 -8.25 6.31 3.15
C HIS A 222 -8.62 5.86 4.57
N VAL A 223 -7.72 6.04 5.53
CA VAL A 223 -8.02 5.77 6.95
C VAL A 223 -9.16 6.66 7.47
N SER A 224 -9.22 7.93 7.06
CA SER A 224 -10.32 8.82 7.43
C SER A 224 -11.65 8.34 6.85
N PHE A 225 -11.65 7.82 5.64
CA PHE A 225 -12.81 7.24 4.98
C PHE A 225 -13.37 6.05 5.77
N GLY A 226 -12.52 5.06 6.10
CA GLY A 226 -12.94 3.91 6.90
C GLY A 226 -13.52 4.31 8.25
N ARG A 227 -12.86 5.25 8.95
CA ARG A 227 -13.34 5.75 10.24
C ARG A 227 -14.68 6.48 10.16
N LEU A 228 -14.90 7.30 9.14
CA LEU A 228 -16.16 8.03 8.97
C LEU A 228 -17.31 7.06 8.66
N ALA A 229 -17.13 6.16 7.71
CA ALA A 229 -18.13 5.19 7.32
C ALA A 229 -18.54 4.29 8.50
N LEU A 230 -17.60 3.73 9.24
CA LEU A 230 -17.88 2.85 10.38
C LEU A 230 -18.48 3.58 11.58
N ARG A 231 -18.05 4.82 11.83
CA ARG A 231 -18.60 5.64 12.93
C ARG A 231 -20.08 5.92 12.76
N GLU A 232 -20.54 6.08 11.55
CA GLU A 232 -21.98 6.33 11.25
C GLU A 232 -22.79 5.03 11.23
N TYR A 233 -22.16 3.91 10.92
CA TYR A 233 -22.81 2.61 10.80
C TYR A 233 -22.95 1.86 12.11
N TYR A 234 -21.89 1.71 12.91
CA TYR A 234 -21.90 0.86 14.10
C TYR A 234 -22.88 1.28 15.20
N PRO A 235 -23.20 2.57 15.42
CA PRO A 235 -24.25 2.94 16.38
C PRO A 235 -25.67 2.50 15.97
N GLN A 236 -25.86 2.06 14.73
CA GLN A 236 -27.14 1.61 14.18
C GLN A 236 -27.34 0.08 14.30
N LEU A 237 -26.33 -0.66 14.69
CA LEU A 237 -26.37 -2.11 14.94
C LEU A 237 -26.91 -2.40 16.32
#